data_6231f0419446c369794867e57983787e
#
_entry.id   6231f0419446c369794867e57983787e
#
_cell.length_a   1.000
_cell.length_b   1.000
_cell.length_c   1.000
_cell.angle_alpha   90.00
_cell.angle_beta   90.00
_cell.angle_gamma   90.00
#
_symmetry.space_group_name_H-M   'P 1'
#
loop_
_entity.id
_entity.type
_entity.pdbx_description
1 polymer ?
#
loop_
_entity_poly.entity_id
_entity_poly.type
_entity_poly.pdbx_seq_one_letter_code
_entity_poly.pdbx_strand_id
1 'polypeptide(L)'
;NGYPHFSISLCAKIDDEIVSAVVIDPIRREEFSAFAGGGANLNNNKIRSSKQQSLIDAMLSFKKSKDKNYDFGKSHKELSNQNLNMRESGCISLDLAYVGAGRLDGVWGYDINILDIAAGALIAQEGGALTSNFLGDPKYINGNNIVVSTAKIYKSLLKSIKPYFKG
;
A
#
# COMPACT_ATOMS: atom_id res chain seq x y z
N ASN A 1 10.40 2.52 -21.59
CA ASN A 1 10.44 1.05 -21.79
C ASN A 1 9.11 0.46 -22.31
N GLY A 2 8.06 1.27 -22.49
CA GLY A 2 6.76 0.77 -22.97
C GLY A 2 6.02 -0.20 -22.01
N TYR A 3 6.48 -0.32 -20.75
CA TYR A 3 5.80 -1.16 -19.75
C TYR A 3 4.49 -0.49 -19.31
N PRO A 4 3.31 -1.10 -19.58
CA PRO A 4 2.03 -0.43 -19.45
C PRO A 4 1.48 -0.53 -18.01
N HIS A 5 2.24 -0.05 -17.02
CA HIS A 5 1.86 -0.08 -15.61
C HIS A 5 2.18 1.26 -14.96
N PHE A 6 1.22 2.16 -14.99
CA PHE A 6 1.30 3.51 -14.42
C PHE A 6 -0.10 3.99 -14.06
N SER A 7 -0.20 5.04 -13.25
CA SER A 7 -1.48 5.61 -12.84
C SER A 7 -1.47 7.13 -12.84
N ILE A 8 -2.66 7.68 -12.80
CA ILE A 8 -2.93 9.06 -12.43
C ILE A 8 -3.54 9.04 -11.04
N SER A 9 -2.95 9.79 -10.10
CA SER A 9 -3.40 9.84 -8.70
C SER A 9 -3.78 11.27 -8.32
N LEU A 10 -4.95 11.44 -7.75
CA LEU A 10 -5.47 12.70 -7.25
C LEU A 10 -6.03 12.49 -5.85
N CYS A 11 -5.81 13.45 -4.96
CA CYS A 11 -6.47 13.46 -3.66
C CYS A 11 -6.78 14.90 -3.22
N ALA A 12 -7.78 15.04 -2.39
CA ALA A 12 -8.07 16.27 -1.65
C ALA A 12 -7.64 16.07 -0.18
N LYS A 13 -6.90 17.06 0.35
CA LYS A 13 -6.47 17.10 1.75
C LYS A 13 -7.08 18.32 2.43
N ILE A 14 -7.69 18.12 3.61
CA ILE A 14 -8.25 19.17 4.46
C ILE A 14 -7.68 18.94 5.87
N ASP A 15 -7.12 19.98 6.49
CA ASP A 15 -6.60 19.92 7.87
C ASP A 15 -5.73 18.70 8.17
N ASP A 16 -4.76 18.40 7.31
CA ASP A 16 -3.87 17.23 7.40
C ASP A 16 -4.50 15.84 7.18
N GLU A 17 -5.77 15.76 6.82
CA GLU A 17 -6.44 14.50 6.49
C GLU A 17 -6.74 14.41 4.98
N ILE A 18 -6.51 13.24 4.39
CA ILE A 18 -6.94 12.95 3.02
C ILE A 18 -8.43 12.61 3.07
N VAL A 19 -9.26 13.46 2.46
CA VAL A 19 -10.74 13.33 2.52
C VAL A 19 -11.34 12.69 1.28
N SER A 20 -10.67 12.76 0.15
CA SER A 20 -11.12 12.16 -1.11
C SER A 20 -9.93 11.74 -1.94
N ALA A 21 -10.06 10.64 -2.69
CA ALA A 21 -9.00 10.10 -3.51
C ALA A 21 -9.52 9.41 -4.77
N VAL A 22 -8.73 9.51 -5.84
CA VAL A 22 -8.92 8.76 -7.09
C VAL A 22 -7.56 8.28 -7.57
N VAL A 23 -7.50 7.01 -7.98
CA VAL A 23 -6.36 6.41 -8.70
C VAL A 23 -6.89 5.78 -9.97
N ILE A 24 -6.37 6.19 -11.12
CA ILE A 24 -6.81 5.71 -12.44
C ILE A 24 -5.69 4.89 -13.08
N ASP A 25 -6.00 3.67 -13.50
CA ASP A 25 -5.22 2.88 -14.45
C ASP A 25 -5.79 3.12 -15.86
N PRO A 26 -5.15 3.94 -16.68
CA PRO A 26 -5.69 4.25 -18.01
C PRO A 26 -5.59 3.08 -18.99
N ILE A 27 -4.69 2.13 -18.74
CA ILE A 27 -4.48 0.97 -19.59
C ILE A 27 -5.62 -0.05 -19.39
N ARG A 28 -5.97 -0.31 -18.11
CA ARG A 28 -7.06 -1.24 -17.77
C ARG A 28 -8.43 -0.58 -17.75
N ARG A 29 -8.48 0.76 -17.90
CA ARG A 29 -9.69 1.57 -17.76
C ARG A 29 -10.36 1.34 -16.40
N GLU A 30 -9.55 1.34 -15.37
CA GLU A 30 -9.98 1.15 -13.99
C GLU A 30 -9.83 2.46 -13.21
N GLU A 31 -10.90 2.87 -12.56
CA GLU A 31 -10.96 4.01 -11.66
C GLU A 31 -11.23 3.53 -10.24
N PHE A 32 -10.26 3.67 -9.36
CA PHE A 32 -10.40 3.44 -7.93
C PHE A 32 -10.70 4.77 -7.26
N SER A 33 -11.74 4.82 -6.45
CA SER A 33 -12.14 6.05 -5.75
C SER A 33 -12.57 5.78 -4.31
N ALA A 34 -12.36 6.76 -3.44
CA ALA A 34 -12.78 6.70 -2.04
C ALA A 34 -13.00 8.11 -1.47
N PHE A 35 -13.86 8.20 -0.46
CA PHE A 35 -13.88 9.34 0.49
C PHE A 35 -13.84 8.81 1.90
N ALA A 36 -13.28 9.63 2.80
CA ALA A 36 -13.18 9.30 4.21
C ALA A 36 -14.55 8.93 4.80
N GLY A 37 -14.67 7.72 5.34
CA GLY A 37 -15.91 7.15 5.88
C GLY A 37 -16.94 6.69 4.84
N GLY A 38 -16.65 6.81 3.54
CA GLY A 38 -17.60 6.47 2.46
C GLY A 38 -17.40 5.08 1.84
N GLY A 39 -16.27 4.44 2.17
CA GLY A 39 -15.83 3.20 1.52
C GLY A 39 -15.12 3.45 0.20
N ALA A 40 -14.59 2.37 -0.39
CA ALA A 40 -13.86 2.41 -1.65
C ALA A 40 -14.64 1.74 -2.78
N ASN A 41 -14.40 2.23 -4.01
CA ASN A 41 -15.05 1.71 -5.22
C ASN A 41 -14.02 1.48 -6.33
N LEU A 42 -14.33 0.54 -7.22
CA LEU A 42 -13.69 0.33 -8.51
C LEU A 42 -14.79 0.45 -9.59
N ASN A 43 -14.66 1.42 -10.49
CA ASN A 43 -15.66 1.67 -11.54
C ASN A 43 -17.09 1.70 -10.95
N ASN A 44 -17.30 2.48 -9.88
CA ASN A 44 -18.55 2.62 -9.12
C ASN A 44 -19.03 1.36 -8.36
N ASN A 45 -18.30 0.25 -8.39
CA ASN A 45 -18.64 -0.95 -7.61
C ASN A 45 -17.85 -0.97 -6.30
N LYS A 46 -18.52 -1.23 -5.18
CA LYS A 46 -17.85 -1.32 -3.87
C LYS A 46 -16.79 -2.42 -3.85
N ILE A 47 -15.60 -2.07 -3.35
CA ILE A 47 -14.49 -3.00 -3.18
C ILE A 47 -14.15 -3.19 -1.69
N ARG A 48 -13.44 -4.28 -1.40
CA ARG A 48 -12.92 -4.61 -0.07
C ARG A 48 -11.56 -5.26 -0.20
N SER A 49 -10.71 -5.01 0.80
CA SER A 49 -9.45 -5.73 0.96
C SER A 49 -9.68 -7.23 1.14
N SER A 50 -8.67 -8.01 0.85
CA SER A 50 -8.74 -9.46 0.88
C SER A 50 -9.02 -10.01 2.29
N LYS A 51 -9.38 -11.29 2.36
CA LYS A 51 -9.60 -12.03 3.62
C LYS A 51 -8.39 -12.90 3.99
N GLN A 52 -7.20 -12.60 3.46
CA GLN A 52 -5.98 -13.35 3.75
C GLN A 52 -5.71 -13.38 5.28
N GLN A 53 -5.44 -14.58 5.81
CA GLN A 53 -5.35 -14.79 7.26
C GLN A 53 -3.91 -14.87 7.77
N SER A 54 -2.94 -15.19 6.92
CA SER A 54 -1.52 -15.34 7.27
C SER A 54 -0.62 -14.77 6.17
N LEU A 55 0.68 -14.60 6.46
CA LEU A 55 1.65 -14.23 5.44
C LEU A 55 1.93 -15.37 4.45
N ILE A 56 1.69 -16.62 4.84
CA ILE A 56 1.84 -17.78 3.94
C ILE A 56 0.86 -17.60 2.77
N ASP A 57 1.38 -17.74 1.56
CA ASP A 57 0.67 -17.56 0.29
C ASP A 57 0.12 -16.15 0.03
N ALA A 58 0.39 -15.18 0.93
CA ALA A 58 0.00 -13.79 0.71
C ALA A 58 0.70 -13.22 -0.53
N MET A 59 -0.01 -12.36 -1.25
CA MET A 59 0.54 -11.61 -2.38
C MET A 59 0.87 -10.18 -1.95
N LEU A 60 2.14 -9.88 -1.86
CA LEU A 60 2.65 -8.59 -1.41
C LEU A 60 3.35 -7.83 -2.55
N SER A 61 3.23 -6.51 -2.54
CA SER A 61 4.06 -5.64 -3.36
C SER A 61 4.97 -4.76 -2.50
N PHE A 62 6.03 -4.21 -3.10
CA PHE A 62 6.97 -3.36 -2.41
C PHE A 62 7.56 -2.28 -3.31
N LYS A 63 7.99 -1.18 -2.69
CA LYS A 63 8.92 -0.23 -3.31
C LYS A 63 10.32 -0.43 -2.73
N LYS A 64 11.26 -0.82 -3.59
CA LYS A 64 12.66 -0.96 -3.23
C LYS A 64 13.28 0.39 -2.89
N SER A 65 14.09 0.42 -1.83
CA SER A 65 14.88 1.59 -1.45
C SER A 65 16.37 1.23 -1.33
N LYS A 66 17.22 2.22 -1.60
CA LYS A 66 18.66 2.17 -1.36
C LYS A 66 19.09 3.02 -0.16
N ASP A 67 18.14 3.62 0.54
CA ASP A 67 18.41 4.46 1.70
C ASP A 67 19.01 3.62 2.85
N LYS A 68 20.01 4.18 3.54
CA LYS A 68 20.76 3.50 4.61
C LYS A 68 19.97 3.34 5.91
N ASN A 69 18.88 4.09 6.08
CA ASN A 69 18.02 4.01 7.24
C ASN A 69 17.07 2.81 7.21
N TYR A 70 16.99 2.13 6.06
CA TYR A 70 16.20 0.91 5.93
C TYR A 70 16.98 -0.18 5.19
N ASP A 71 17.24 -1.31 5.88
CA ASP A 71 17.86 -2.49 5.28
C ASP A 71 16.81 -3.30 4.52
N PHE A 72 16.48 -2.80 3.32
CA PHE A 72 15.53 -3.45 2.42
C PHE A 72 15.94 -4.91 2.13
N GLY A 73 17.22 -5.18 1.93
CA GLY A 73 17.72 -6.52 1.58
C GLY A 73 17.38 -7.54 2.66
N LYS A 74 17.57 -7.19 3.93
CA LYS A 74 17.25 -8.08 5.04
C LYS A 74 15.75 -8.25 5.23
N SER A 75 14.96 -7.20 5.18
CA SER A 75 13.51 -7.30 5.31
C SER A 75 12.88 -8.11 4.17
N HIS A 76 13.36 -7.91 2.94
CA HIS A 76 12.93 -8.68 1.78
C HIS A 76 13.28 -10.18 1.94
N LYS A 77 14.49 -10.49 2.40
CA LYS A 77 14.93 -11.88 2.67
C LYS A 77 14.08 -12.53 3.77
N GLU A 78 13.81 -11.79 4.84
CA GLU A 78 12.94 -12.26 5.94
C GLU A 78 11.54 -12.65 5.44
N LEU A 79 10.94 -11.79 4.62
CA LEU A 79 9.65 -12.07 4.01
C LEU A 79 9.71 -13.22 2.99
N SER A 80 10.76 -13.28 2.15
CA SER A 80 10.93 -14.37 1.18
C SER A 80 10.97 -15.75 1.82
N ASN A 81 11.46 -15.86 3.04
CA ASN A 81 11.53 -17.12 3.78
C ASN A 81 10.16 -17.59 4.30
N GLN A 82 9.11 -16.80 4.20
CA GLN A 82 7.79 -17.10 4.75
C GLN A 82 6.79 -17.66 3.72
N ASN A 83 7.29 -18.16 2.58
CA ASN A 83 6.46 -18.77 1.53
C ASN A 83 5.31 -17.84 1.07
N LEU A 84 5.65 -16.62 0.72
CA LEU A 84 4.71 -15.63 0.18
C LEU A 84 5.10 -15.20 -1.25
N ASN A 85 4.17 -14.56 -1.95
CA ASN A 85 4.37 -14.08 -3.31
C ASN A 85 4.69 -12.59 -3.29
N MET A 86 5.84 -12.18 -3.85
CA MET A 86 6.24 -10.78 -3.90
C MET A 86 6.26 -10.23 -5.33
N ARG A 87 5.92 -8.96 -5.47
CA ARG A 87 5.92 -8.22 -6.72
C ARG A 87 6.63 -6.88 -6.55
N GLU A 88 7.38 -6.47 -7.54
CA GLU A 88 7.89 -5.11 -7.69
C GLU A 88 7.24 -4.53 -8.95
N SER A 89 6.12 -3.87 -8.79
CA SER A 89 5.30 -3.40 -9.91
C SER A 89 5.84 -2.12 -10.55
N GLY A 90 6.49 -1.28 -9.73
CA GLY A 90 6.96 0.05 -10.11
C GLY A 90 5.91 1.16 -10.00
N CYS A 91 4.67 0.86 -9.59
CA CYS A 91 3.60 1.85 -9.41
C CYS A 91 2.88 1.65 -8.06
N ILE A 92 3.47 2.23 -7.00
CA ILE A 92 2.96 2.03 -5.63
C ILE A 92 1.53 2.53 -5.44
N SER A 93 1.09 3.57 -6.14
CA SER A 93 -0.28 4.06 -6.04
C SER A 93 -1.32 3.05 -6.53
N LEU A 94 -1.03 2.31 -7.63
CA LEU A 94 -1.86 1.19 -8.07
C LEU A 94 -1.80 0.02 -7.10
N ASP A 95 -0.62 -0.30 -6.57
CA ASP A 95 -0.47 -1.38 -5.60
C ASP A 95 -1.32 -1.15 -4.35
N LEU A 96 -1.33 0.09 -3.84
CA LEU A 96 -2.18 0.49 -2.72
C LEU A 96 -3.67 0.36 -3.04
N ALA A 97 -4.10 0.82 -4.22
CA ALA A 97 -5.48 0.65 -4.68
C ALA A 97 -5.85 -0.84 -4.83
N TYR A 98 -4.92 -1.67 -5.27
CA TYR A 98 -5.10 -3.12 -5.38
C TYR A 98 -5.23 -3.80 -4.01
N VAL A 99 -4.59 -3.29 -2.95
CA VAL A 99 -4.86 -3.76 -1.59
C VAL A 99 -6.30 -3.44 -1.19
N GLY A 100 -6.77 -2.23 -1.48
CA GLY A 100 -8.17 -1.84 -1.24
C GLY A 100 -9.19 -2.70 -2.00
N ALA A 101 -8.80 -3.21 -3.17
CA ALA A 101 -9.62 -4.08 -4.02
C ALA A 101 -9.44 -5.59 -3.75
N GLY A 102 -8.56 -5.98 -2.81
CA GLY A 102 -8.30 -7.38 -2.49
C GLY A 102 -7.51 -8.15 -3.55
N ARG A 103 -6.84 -7.45 -4.47
CA ARG A 103 -5.95 -8.04 -5.49
C ARG A 103 -4.53 -8.25 -4.99
N LEU A 104 -4.11 -7.46 -4.01
CA LEU A 104 -2.91 -7.63 -3.21
C LEU A 104 -3.33 -7.72 -1.75
N ASP A 105 -2.54 -8.43 -0.96
CA ASP A 105 -2.78 -8.58 0.48
C ASP A 105 -2.03 -7.53 1.30
N GLY A 106 -0.97 -6.96 0.73
CA GLY A 106 -0.23 -5.88 1.37
C GLY A 106 0.82 -5.23 0.47
N VAL A 107 1.26 -4.06 0.91
CA VAL A 107 2.29 -3.24 0.28
C VAL A 107 3.16 -2.62 1.36
N TRP A 108 4.47 -2.57 1.15
CA TRP A 108 5.36 -1.74 1.95
C TRP A 108 6.36 -1.00 1.09
N GLY A 109 6.83 0.12 1.60
CA GLY A 109 7.86 0.89 0.91
C GLY A 109 8.49 1.94 1.79
N TYR A 110 9.74 2.24 1.48
CA TYR A 110 10.56 3.26 2.09
C TYR A 110 11.07 4.24 1.03
N ASP A 111 11.43 5.46 1.44
CA ASP A 111 11.84 6.54 0.55
C ASP A 111 10.78 6.87 -0.50
N ILE A 112 9.59 7.18 0.02
CA ILE A 112 8.37 7.41 -0.78
C ILE A 112 7.94 8.86 -0.63
N ASN A 113 7.54 9.47 -1.74
CA ASN A 113 6.88 10.77 -1.72
C ASN A 113 5.40 10.59 -1.34
N ILE A 114 4.88 11.54 -0.55
CA ILE A 114 3.45 11.56 -0.18
C ILE A 114 2.52 11.56 -1.41
N LEU A 115 2.92 12.22 -2.49
CA LEU A 115 2.14 12.26 -3.74
C LEU A 115 1.94 10.89 -4.37
N ASP A 116 2.86 9.94 -4.11
CA ASP A 116 2.77 8.58 -4.64
C ASP A 116 1.81 7.69 -3.84
N ILE A 117 1.52 8.05 -2.58
CA ILE A 117 0.81 7.16 -1.66
C ILE A 117 -0.52 7.71 -1.15
N ALA A 118 -0.72 9.04 -1.09
CA ALA A 118 -1.86 9.64 -0.43
C ALA A 118 -3.21 9.11 -0.95
N ALA A 119 -3.41 9.11 -2.26
CA ALA A 119 -4.65 8.63 -2.86
C ALA A 119 -4.85 7.12 -2.66
N GLY A 120 -3.84 6.32 -2.99
CA GLY A 120 -3.91 4.86 -2.86
C GLY A 120 -4.10 4.39 -1.43
N ALA A 121 -3.49 5.08 -0.46
CA ALA A 121 -3.62 4.76 0.96
C ALA A 121 -5.06 4.98 1.48
N LEU A 122 -5.72 6.09 1.11
CA LEU A 122 -7.12 6.29 1.46
C LEU A 122 -8.02 5.20 0.85
N ILE A 123 -7.80 4.86 -0.43
CA ILE A 123 -8.55 3.78 -1.09
C ILE A 123 -8.36 2.44 -0.37
N ALA A 124 -7.13 2.11 0.05
CA ALA A 124 -6.86 0.92 0.81
C ALA A 124 -7.57 0.92 2.18
N GLN A 125 -7.49 2.03 2.92
CA GLN A 125 -8.15 2.20 4.22
C GLN A 125 -9.67 2.05 4.10
N GLU A 126 -10.28 2.72 3.16
CA GLU A 126 -11.73 2.65 2.91
C GLU A 126 -12.16 1.27 2.37
N GLY A 127 -11.25 0.54 1.75
CA GLY A 127 -11.42 -0.88 1.44
C GLY A 127 -11.32 -1.82 2.64
N GLY A 128 -10.90 -1.31 3.83
CA GLY A 128 -10.78 -2.07 5.07
C GLY A 128 -9.36 -2.57 5.37
N ALA A 129 -8.34 -2.07 4.67
CA ALA A 129 -6.94 -2.34 5.00
C ALA A 129 -6.46 -1.47 6.19
N LEU A 130 -5.43 -1.94 6.88
CA LEU A 130 -4.72 -1.16 7.90
C LEU A 130 -3.48 -0.49 7.28
N THR A 131 -3.25 0.75 7.67
CA THR A 131 -2.17 1.59 7.14
C THR A 131 -1.41 2.24 8.28
N SER A 132 -0.08 2.23 8.20
CA SER A 132 0.81 2.95 9.11
C SER A 132 2.16 3.26 8.46
N ASN A 133 3.00 4.00 9.19
CA ASN A 133 4.43 4.01 8.93
C ASN A 133 5.11 2.72 9.47
N PHE A 134 6.44 2.59 9.31
CA PHE A 134 7.20 1.42 9.77
C PHE A 134 7.29 1.28 11.30
N LEU A 135 6.95 2.32 12.06
CA LEU A 135 6.86 2.26 13.52
C LEU A 135 5.49 1.79 14.00
N GLY A 136 4.50 1.73 13.11
CA GLY A 136 3.12 1.40 13.42
C GLY A 136 2.24 2.61 13.72
N ASP A 137 2.73 3.84 13.47
CA ASP A 137 1.96 5.07 13.64
C ASP A 137 1.02 5.25 12.43
N PRO A 138 -0.28 5.44 12.63
CA PRO A 138 -1.23 5.69 11.56
C PRO A 138 -1.01 7.04 10.85
N LYS A 139 -0.24 7.96 11.42
CA LYS A 139 0.15 9.24 10.80
C LYS A 139 1.30 9.08 9.79
N TYR A 140 1.12 8.21 8.79
CA TYR A 140 2.12 7.92 7.75
C TYR A 140 2.35 9.09 6.78
N ILE A 141 1.43 10.04 6.70
CA ILE A 141 1.46 11.16 5.73
C ILE A 141 2.70 12.04 5.88
N ASN A 142 3.18 12.22 7.11
CA ASN A 142 4.33 13.07 7.41
C ASN A 142 5.67 12.31 7.34
N GLY A 143 5.65 11.04 6.94
CA GLY A 143 6.83 10.19 6.80
C GLY A 143 7.17 9.90 5.35
N ASN A 144 8.25 9.14 5.15
CA ASN A 144 8.70 8.68 3.85
C ASN A 144 8.56 7.15 3.69
N ASN A 145 7.73 6.53 4.52
CA ASN A 145 7.55 5.09 4.52
C ASN A 145 6.10 4.70 4.85
N ILE A 146 5.67 3.57 4.32
CA ILE A 146 4.30 3.07 4.49
C ILE A 146 4.27 1.54 4.55
N VAL A 147 3.39 1.02 5.40
CA VAL A 147 2.95 -0.37 5.42
C VAL A 147 1.43 -0.38 5.32
N VAL A 148 0.91 -1.09 4.34
CA VAL A 148 -0.52 -1.28 4.14
C VAL A 148 -0.79 -2.76 3.96
N SER A 149 -1.78 -3.31 4.63
CA SER A 149 -2.22 -4.67 4.35
C SER A 149 -3.63 -4.96 4.85
N THR A 150 -4.21 -6.05 4.37
CA THR A 150 -5.42 -6.59 5.00
C THR A 150 -5.21 -6.84 6.49
N ALA A 151 -6.25 -6.61 7.28
CA ALA A 151 -6.16 -6.46 8.74
C ALA A 151 -5.48 -7.66 9.46
N LYS A 152 -5.73 -8.88 8.97
CA LYS A 152 -5.25 -10.10 9.65
C LYS A 152 -3.73 -10.30 9.57
N ILE A 153 -3.10 -9.90 8.46
CA ILE A 153 -1.66 -10.06 8.27
C ILE A 153 -0.84 -8.83 8.68
N TYR A 154 -1.50 -7.70 8.95
CA TYR A 154 -0.85 -6.42 9.22
C TYR A 154 0.23 -6.50 10.31
N LYS A 155 -0.09 -7.06 11.47
CA LYS A 155 0.86 -7.16 12.59
C LYS A 155 2.07 -8.03 12.23
N SER A 156 1.86 -9.12 11.51
CA SER A 156 2.92 -10.02 11.07
C SER A 156 3.81 -9.34 10.03
N LEU A 157 3.23 -8.64 9.06
CA LEU A 157 3.98 -7.89 8.05
C LEU A 157 4.82 -6.78 8.70
N LEU A 158 4.24 -5.98 9.58
CA LEU A 158 4.94 -4.93 10.30
C LEU A 158 6.11 -5.49 11.15
N LYS A 159 5.91 -6.62 11.82
CA LYS A 159 6.94 -7.32 12.60
C LYS A 159 8.12 -7.75 11.74
N SER A 160 7.90 -8.15 10.50
CA SER A 160 8.97 -8.57 9.57
C SER A 160 9.71 -7.39 8.93
N ILE A 161 9.18 -6.16 9.02
CA ILE A 161 9.77 -4.96 8.40
C ILE A 161 10.46 -4.08 9.43
N LYS A 162 9.79 -3.80 10.54
CA LYS A 162 10.22 -2.86 11.59
C LYS A 162 11.66 -3.07 12.11
N PRO A 163 12.17 -4.30 12.35
CA PRO A 163 13.53 -4.50 12.88
C PRO A 163 14.66 -4.00 11.98
N TYR A 164 14.37 -3.78 10.71
CA TYR A 164 15.35 -3.35 9.70
C TYR A 164 15.28 -1.84 9.40
N PHE A 165 14.43 -1.13 10.11
CA PHE A 165 14.29 0.32 10.04
C PHE A 165 15.02 0.98 11.22
N LYS A 166 15.88 1.94 10.90
CA LYS A 166 16.64 2.73 11.86
C LYS A 166 15.97 4.10 12.03
N GLY A 167 14.79 4.13 12.59
CA GLY A 167 13.94 5.31 12.73
C GLY A 167 14.61 6.61 13.10
#